data_90463adc05f117126c7c028a16a85a5e
#
_entry.id   90463adc05f117126c7c028a16a85a5e
#
_cell.length_a   1.000
_cell.length_b   1.000
_cell.length_c   1.000
_cell.angle_alpha   90.00
_cell.angle_beta   90.00
_cell.angle_gamma   90.00
#
_symmetry.space_group_name_H-M   'P 1'
#
loop_
_entity.id
_entity.type
_entity.pdbx_description
1 polymer ?
#
loop_
_entity_poly.entity_id
_entity_poly.type
_entity_poly.pdbx_seq_one_letter_code
_entity_poly.pdbx_strand_id
1 'polypeptide(L)'
;KIKQDAHASPGLAELFVLEKTDGKWAIKQHGRDEIGAWGDVPENKAWKFVQVGAQNWGYVAESSYTGQGDTTTSQNFLFTDDSNRIRKSFIISGNDNGAYFGDCDELKGREKRDCKDRYTSLEAKIAFDKSRPAVSGVWALTAKLSGVSGKKNYKDQKYIFPYNGKTHVAPKNYPLGGQ
;
A
#
# COMPACT_ATOMS: atom_id res chain seq x y z
N LYS A 1 7.33 15.40 -21.33
CA LYS A 1 6.67 14.06 -21.32
C LYS A 1 7.74 13.02 -21.58
N ILE A 2 8.13 12.26 -20.55
CA ILE A 2 8.94 11.06 -20.72
C ILE A 2 7.97 10.01 -21.25
N LYS A 3 8.17 9.57 -22.50
CA LYS A 3 7.50 8.38 -23.02
C LYS A 3 8.03 7.18 -22.26
N GLN A 4 7.23 6.61 -21.40
CA GLN A 4 7.53 5.31 -20.80
C GLN A 4 6.72 4.27 -21.57
N ASP A 5 7.45 3.44 -22.32
CA ASP A 5 6.85 2.47 -23.26
C ASP A 5 6.61 1.08 -22.62
N ALA A 6 6.72 0.95 -21.29
CA ALA A 6 6.56 -0.34 -20.62
C ALA A 6 5.41 -0.33 -19.61
N HIS A 7 4.58 -1.36 -19.65
CA HIS A 7 3.41 -1.55 -18.78
C HIS A 7 3.73 -1.56 -17.27
N ALA A 8 4.95 -1.93 -16.92
CA ALA A 8 5.43 -1.98 -15.54
C ALA A 8 6.12 -0.68 -15.07
N SER A 9 6.22 0.35 -15.94
CA SER A 9 6.87 1.60 -15.55
C SER A 9 6.01 2.36 -14.57
N PRO A 10 6.54 2.74 -13.39
CA PRO A 10 5.80 3.56 -12.44
C PRO A 10 5.66 5.01 -12.93
N GLY A 11 4.68 5.72 -12.40
CA GLY A 11 4.61 7.17 -12.47
C GLY A 11 5.45 7.82 -11.38
N LEU A 12 5.58 9.14 -11.38
CA LEU A 12 6.35 9.91 -10.41
C LEU A 12 5.43 10.79 -9.57
N ALA A 13 5.44 10.60 -8.25
CA ALA A 13 4.80 11.48 -7.28
C ALA A 13 5.84 12.32 -6.55
N GLU A 14 5.53 13.58 -6.31
CA GLU A 14 6.38 14.50 -5.58
C GLU A 14 5.65 15.07 -4.37
N LEU A 15 6.35 15.15 -3.23
CA LEU A 15 5.86 15.78 -2.00
C LEU A 15 6.76 16.97 -1.65
N PHE A 16 6.13 18.11 -1.33
CA PHE A 16 6.79 19.31 -0.87
C PHE A 16 6.31 19.65 0.54
N VAL A 17 7.26 19.98 1.42
CA VAL A 17 6.96 20.61 2.70
C VAL A 17 7.27 22.10 2.55
N LEU A 18 6.25 22.92 2.77
CA LEU A 18 6.37 24.37 2.68
C LEU A 18 6.40 24.98 4.08
N GLU A 19 7.24 25.96 4.27
CA GLU A 19 7.31 26.77 5.50
C GLU A 19 7.03 28.23 5.15
N LYS A 20 6.23 28.88 6.00
CA LYS A 20 5.94 30.31 5.84
C LYS A 20 6.75 31.09 6.86
N THR A 21 7.69 31.92 6.38
CA THR A 21 8.53 32.80 7.20
C THR A 21 8.38 34.23 6.66
N ASP A 22 8.08 35.17 7.54
CA ASP A 22 7.88 36.59 7.20
C ASP A 22 6.88 36.83 6.06
N GLY A 23 5.79 36.05 6.07
CA GLY A 23 4.73 36.15 5.07
C GLY A 23 5.04 35.46 3.72
N LYS A 24 6.25 34.96 3.50
CA LYS A 24 6.68 34.29 2.27
C LYS A 24 6.74 32.77 2.45
N TRP A 25 6.28 32.03 1.45
CA TRP A 25 6.39 30.58 1.39
C TRP A 25 7.73 30.15 0.79
N ALA A 26 8.40 29.19 1.44
CA ALA A 26 9.63 28.57 0.96
C ALA A 26 9.48 27.04 1.00
N ILE A 27 10.12 26.34 0.07
CA ILE A 27 10.23 24.89 0.10
C ILE A 27 11.26 24.53 1.16
N LYS A 28 10.82 23.85 2.22
CA LYS A 28 11.69 23.36 3.31
C LYS A 28 12.22 21.96 3.01
N GLN A 29 11.39 21.14 2.40
CA GLN A 29 11.70 19.75 2.03
C GLN A 29 11.06 19.44 0.68
N HIS A 30 11.73 18.60 -0.09
CA HIS A 30 11.23 18.03 -1.32
C HIS A 30 11.65 16.55 -1.39
N GLY A 31 10.73 15.70 -1.75
CA GLY A 31 10.97 14.28 -2.01
C GLY A 31 10.10 13.79 -3.14
N ARG A 32 10.59 12.79 -3.85
CA ARG A 32 9.88 12.15 -4.94
C ARG A 32 9.95 10.63 -4.80
N ASP A 33 8.94 9.97 -5.33
CA ASP A 33 8.89 8.52 -5.37
C ASP A 33 8.15 8.00 -6.60
N GLU A 34 8.51 6.80 -7.02
CA GLU A 34 7.86 6.07 -8.09
C GLU A 34 6.65 5.31 -7.53
N ILE A 35 5.46 5.56 -8.09
CA ILE A 35 4.18 5.03 -7.61
C ILE A 35 3.31 4.68 -8.82
N GLY A 36 2.50 3.62 -8.67
CA GLY A 36 1.58 3.20 -9.72
C GLY A 36 2.24 2.35 -10.79
N ALA A 37 1.62 2.32 -11.96
CA ALA A 37 2.05 1.56 -13.13
C ALA A 37 1.65 2.31 -14.42
N TRP A 38 2.11 1.85 -15.58
CA TRP A 38 1.82 2.47 -16.88
C TRP A 38 2.31 3.91 -17.05
N GLY A 39 3.28 4.32 -16.25
CA GLY A 39 3.76 5.70 -16.23
C GLY A 39 2.82 6.68 -15.52
N ASP A 40 1.74 6.18 -14.92
CA ASP A 40 0.72 6.99 -14.24
C ASP A 40 0.83 6.87 -12.72
N VAL A 41 0.48 7.95 -12.03
CA VAL A 41 0.26 8.00 -10.59
C VAL A 41 -1.25 8.01 -10.31
N PRO A 42 -1.68 7.61 -9.10
CA PRO A 42 -3.07 7.79 -8.70
C PRO A 42 -3.53 9.23 -8.91
N GLU A 43 -4.77 9.41 -9.41
CA GLU A 43 -5.34 10.74 -9.61
C GLU A 43 -5.38 11.55 -8.31
N ASN A 44 -5.37 12.88 -8.40
CA ASN A 44 -5.36 13.77 -7.24
C ASN A 44 -6.44 13.44 -6.20
N LYS A 45 -7.63 13.05 -6.63
CA LYS A 45 -8.74 12.66 -5.75
C LYS A 45 -8.51 11.36 -4.98
N ALA A 46 -7.58 10.51 -5.43
CA ALA A 46 -7.22 9.26 -4.74
C ALA A 46 -6.29 9.49 -3.54
N TRP A 47 -5.61 10.64 -3.50
CA TRP A 47 -4.73 11.01 -2.41
C TRP A 47 -5.53 11.53 -1.21
N LYS A 48 -5.33 10.91 -0.06
CA LYS A 48 -5.95 11.32 1.21
C LYS A 48 -4.88 11.86 2.13
N PHE A 49 -5.11 13.04 2.69
CA PHE A 49 -4.27 13.61 3.73
C PHE A 49 -4.50 12.87 5.05
N VAL A 50 -3.43 12.38 5.68
CA VAL A 50 -3.52 11.51 6.85
C VAL A 50 -2.50 11.92 7.92
N GLN A 51 -2.90 11.77 9.18
CA GLN A 51 -1.99 11.90 10.31
C GLN A 51 -1.25 10.58 10.50
N VAL A 52 0.08 10.63 10.45
CA VAL A 52 0.97 9.47 10.55
C VAL A 52 1.68 9.35 11.89
N GLY A 53 1.61 10.41 12.70
CA GLY A 53 2.20 10.53 14.03
C GLY A 53 1.55 11.68 14.79
N ALA A 54 1.95 11.92 16.06
CA ALA A 54 1.36 12.99 16.87
C ALA A 54 1.51 14.38 16.22
N GLN A 55 2.64 14.62 15.56
CA GLN A 55 2.97 15.88 14.90
C GLN A 55 3.28 15.71 13.40
N ASN A 56 3.20 14.48 12.88
CA ASN A 56 3.59 14.14 11.53
C ASN A 56 2.39 13.82 10.66
N TRP A 57 2.45 14.30 9.42
CA TRP A 57 1.37 14.20 8.44
C TRP A 57 1.92 13.73 7.09
N GLY A 58 1.03 13.23 6.25
CA GLY A 58 1.39 12.77 4.92
C GLY A 58 0.16 12.51 4.07
N TYR A 59 0.39 11.82 2.99
CA TYR A 59 -0.64 11.41 2.06
C TYR A 59 -0.58 9.89 1.87
N VAL A 60 -1.75 9.31 1.65
CA VAL A 60 -1.90 7.93 1.23
C VAL A 60 -2.72 7.87 -0.05
N ALA A 61 -2.28 7.06 -1.00
CA ALA A 61 -3.06 6.71 -2.17
C ALA A 61 -3.05 5.20 -2.38
N GLU A 62 -4.19 4.68 -2.83
CA GLU A 62 -4.31 3.31 -3.28
C GLU A 62 -3.98 3.22 -4.77
N SER A 63 -3.27 2.18 -5.15
CA SER A 63 -3.03 1.81 -6.55
C SER A 63 -3.25 0.32 -6.73
N SER A 64 -3.72 -0.06 -7.92
CA SER A 64 -3.92 -1.46 -8.29
C SER A 64 -3.28 -1.73 -9.64
N TYR A 65 -2.73 -2.92 -9.78
CA TYR A 65 -2.21 -3.44 -11.02
C TYR A 65 -2.82 -4.81 -11.31
N THR A 66 -3.30 -5.00 -12.52
CA THR A 66 -3.82 -6.29 -12.99
C THR A 66 -2.95 -6.81 -14.12
N GLY A 67 -2.43 -8.02 -13.95
CA GLY A 67 -1.69 -8.73 -14.97
C GLY A 67 -2.07 -10.20 -15.02
N GLN A 68 -2.41 -10.71 -16.22
CA GLN A 68 -2.77 -12.12 -16.43
C GLN A 68 -3.91 -12.64 -15.51
N GLY A 69 -4.88 -11.78 -15.19
CA GLY A 69 -6.00 -12.13 -14.32
C GLY A 69 -5.70 -12.12 -12.82
N ASP A 70 -4.51 -11.65 -12.43
CA ASP A 70 -4.12 -11.43 -11.03
C ASP A 70 -4.07 -9.92 -10.76
N THR A 71 -4.82 -9.46 -9.78
CA THR A 71 -4.88 -8.07 -9.37
C THR A 71 -4.21 -7.90 -8.02
N THR A 72 -3.18 -7.07 -7.96
CA THR A 72 -2.54 -6.65 -6.71
C THR A 72 -2.93 -5.22 -6.39
N THR A 73 -3.45 -4.99 -5.19
CA THR A 73 -3.76 -3.66 -4.66
C THR A 73 -2.76 -3.27 -3.58
N SER A 74 -2.33 -2.02 -3.58
CA SER A 74 -1.35 -1.51 -2.63
C SER A 74 -1.71 -0.13 -2.12
N GLN A 75 -1.25 0.21 -0.91
CA GLN A 75 -1.31 1.55 -0.36
C GLN A 75 0.08 2.16 -0.32
N ASN A 76 0.18 3.35 -0.88
CA ASN A 76 1.39 4.14 -1.01
C ASN A 76 1.31 5.33 -0.06
N PHE A 77 2.24 5.42 0.88
CA PHE A 77 2.31 6.48 1.87
C PHE A 77 3.51 7.37 1.59
N LEU A 78 3.28 8.68 1.50
CA LEU A 78 4.33 9.72 1.47
C LEU A 78 4.11 10.63 2.67
N PHE A 79 5.09 10.75 3.56
CA PHE A 79 4.93 11.46 4.83
C PHE A 79 6.25 12.04 5.34
N THR A 80 6.17 12.87 6.39
CA THR A 80 7.34 13.37 7.12
C THR A 80 7.55 12.63 8.43
N ASP A 81 8.81 12.48 8.84
CA ASP A 81 9.23 12.03 10.18
C ASP A 81 9.63 13.24 11.09
N ASP A 82 9.96 12.98 12.37
CA ASP A 82 10.40 14.02 13.31
C ASP A 82 11.67 14.77 12.87
N SER A 83 12.44 14.19 11.95
CA SER A 83 13.60 14.87 11.34
C SER A 83 13.19 15.76 10.16
N ASN A 84 11.88 15.95 9.93
CA ASN A 84 11.31 16.60 8.75
C ASN A 84 11.75 15.97 7.41
N ARG A 85 12.16 14.71 7.40
CA ARG A 85 12.52 14.02 6.18
C ARG A 85 11.29 13.42 5.55
N ILE A 86 11.19 13.51 4.23
CA ILE A 86 10.16 12.83 3.48
C ILE A 86 10.50 11.35 3.42
N ARG A 87 9.51 10.54 3.78
CA ARG A 87 9.56 9.09 3.87
C ARG A 87 8.47 8.47 3.02
N LYS A 88 8.68 7.22 2.66
CA LYS A 88 7.70 6.41 1.96
C LYS A 88 7.45 5.09 2.67
N SER A 89 6.26 4.57 2.50
CA SER A 89 5.93 3.17 2.79
C SER A 89 5.01 2.64 1.73
N PHE A 90 5.22 1.39 1.38
CA PHE A 90 4.40 0.66 0.43
C PHE A 90 3.89 -0.60 1.11
N ILE A 91 2.57 -0.82 1.09
CA ILE A 91 1.94 -1.99 1.71
C ILE A 91 0.99 -2.62 0.70
N ILE A 92 1.19 -3.89 0.39
CA ILE A 92 0.21 -4.64 -0.40
C ILE A 92 -1.03 -4.84 0.47
N SER A 93 -2.16 -4.34 0.03
CA SER A 93 -3.43 -4.35 0.75
C SER A 93 -4.46 -5.29 0.14
N GLY A 94 -4.20 -5.85 -1.04
CA GLY A 94 -5.10 -6.81 -1.68
C GLY A 94 -4.41 -7.66 -2.72
N ASN A 95 -4.95 -8.86 -2.92
CA ASN A 95 -4.64 -9.71 -4.05
C ASN A 95 -5.89 -10.50 -4.43
N ASP A 96 -6.23 -10.49 -5.72
CA ASP A 96 -7.36 -11.23 -6.28
C ASP A 96 -6.98 -11.82 -7.63
N ASN A 97 -7.11 -13.13 -7.76
CA ASN A 97 -6.88 -13.85 -9.02
C ASN A 97 -8.16 -14.45 -9.61
N GLY A 98 -9.32 -13.97 -9.18
CA GLY A 98 -10.63 -14.46 -9.65
C GLY A 98 -10.84 -14.31 -11.15
N ALA A 99 -10.26 -13.28 -11.77
CA ALA A 99 -10.35 -13.10 -13.21
C ALA A 99 -9.61 -14.19 -14.01
N TYR A 100 -8.59 -14.83 -13.42
CA TYR A 100 -7.88 -15.96 -14.03
C TYR A 100 -8.66 -17.26 -13.86
N PHE A 101 -9.24 -17.52 -12.68
CA PHE A 101 -9.88 -18.81 -12.37
C PHE A 101 -11.37 -18.85 -12.72
N GLY A 102 -12.05 -17.71 -12.80
CA GLY A 102 -13.50 -17.66 -12.92
C GLY A 102 -14.21 -18.21 -11.67
N ASP A 103 -15.41 -18.71 -11.85
CA ASP A 103 -16.17 -19.33 -10.75
C ASP A 103 -15.77 -20.81 -10.59
N CYS A 104 -14.96 -21.09 -9.59
CA CYS A 104 -14.56 -22.45 -9.24
C CYS A 104 -15.75 -23.37 -8.89
N ASP A 105 -16.91 -22.82 -8.53
CA ASP A 105 -18.07 -23.62 -8.16
C ASP A 105 -18.81 -24.24 -9.38
N GLU A 106 -18.60 -23.68 -10.56
CA GLU A 106 -19.09 -24.24 -11.82
C GLU A 106 -18.27 -25.45 -12.28
N LEU A 107 -17.05 -25.63 -11.80
CA LEU A 107 -16.16 -26.74 -12.13
C LEU A 107 -16.51 -28.00 -11.35
N LYS A 108 -16.03 -29.17 -11.82
CA LYS A 108 -16.31 -30.48 -11.20
C LYS A 108 -15.03 -31.24 -10.88
N GLY A 109 -15.15 -32.16 -9.95
CA GLY A 109 -14.14 -33.18 -9.66
C GLY A 109 -12.77 -32.57 -9.29
N ARG A 110 -11.72 -32.96 -10.02
CA ARG A 110 -10.34 -32.52 -9.78
C ARG A 110 -10.15 -31.05 -10.12
N GLU A 111 -10.72 -30.57 -11.24
CA GLU A 111 -10.59 -29.18 -11.68
C GLU A 111 -11.15 -28.20 -10.66
N LYS A 112 -12.30 -28.51 -10.04
CA LYS A 112 -12.87 -27.71 -8.95
C LYS A 112 -11.92 -27.63 -7.75
N ARG A 113 -11.29 -28.74 -7.36
CA ARG A 113 -10.34 -28.76 -6.25
C ARG A 113 -9.09 -27.95 -6.56
N ASP A 114 -8.50 -28.16 -7.74
CA ASP A 114 -7.29 -27.47 -8.18
C ASP A 114 -7.54 -25.95 -8.30
N CYS A 115 -8.71 -25.55 -8.79
CA CYS A 115 -9.15 -24.16 -8.82
C CYS A 115 -9.22 -23.57 -7.40
N LYS A 116 -9.98 -24.19 -6.50
CA LYS A 116 -10.14 -23.72 -5.11
C LYS A 116 -8.82 -23.67 -4.33
N ASP A 117 -7.92 -24.63 -4.57
CA ASP A 117 -6.61 -24.67 -3.89
C ASP A 117 -5.67 -23.52 -4.33
N ARG A 118 -5.92 -22.92 -5.50
CA ARG A 118 -5.13 -21.84 -6.08
C ARG A 118 -5.83 -20.47 -6.05
N TYR A 119 -7.13 -20.45 -5.84
CA TYR A 119 -7.92 -19.22 -5.77
C TYR A 119 -7.48 -18.36 -4.58
N THR A 120 -7.31 -17.08 -4.84
CA THR A 120 -6.98 -16.07 -3.81
C THR A 120 -7.86 -14.84 -4.02
N SER A 121 -8.50 -14.40 -2.95
CA SER A 121 -9.18 -13.11 -2.86
C SER A 121 -8.98 -12.60 -1.43
N LEU A 122 -8.00 -11.73 -1.26
CA LEU A 122 -7.57 -11.18 0.02
C LEU A 122 -7.65 -9.67 -0.01
N GLU A 123 -8.20 -9.08 1.05
CA GLU A 123 -8.24 -7.64 1.27
C GLU A 123 -7.79 -7.30 2.70
N ALA A 124 -6.96 -6.27 2.85
CA ALA A 124 -6.50 -5.77 4.12
C ALA A 124 -6.90 -4.30 4.32
N LYS A 125 -7.57 -4.01 5.43
CA LYS A 125 -7.83 -2.64 5.88
C LYS A 125 -6.63 -2.15 6.68
N ILE A 126 -5.95 -1.11 6.16
CA ILE A 126 -4.74 -0.54 6.74
C ILE A 126 -5.09 0.70 7.56
N ALA A 127 -4.51 0.81 8.78
CA ALA A 127 -4.67 1.97 9.64
C ALA A 127 -3.44 2.18 10.52
N PHE A 128 -3.19 3.43 10.94
CA PHE A 128 -2.15 3.75 11.93
C PHE A 128 -2.55 3.27 13.32
N ASP A 129 -1.62 2.60 14.02
CA ASP A 129 -1.80 2.10 15.38
C ASP A 129 -1.33 3.14 16.41
N LYS A 130 -2.25 4.01 16.81
CA LYS A 130 -1.99 5.08 17.82
C LYS A 130 -1.77 4.54 19.23
N SER A 131 -2.03 3.25 19.48
CA SER A 131 -1.85 2.62 20.79
C SER A 131 -0.40 2.22 21.06
N ARG A 132 0.47 2.24 20.03
CA ARG A 132 1.88 1.87 20.12
C ARG A 132 2.77 3.10 20.15
N PRO A 133 3.94 3.00 20.82
CA PRO A 133 4.95 4.05 20.73
C PRO A 133 5.34 4.34 19.28
N ALA A 134 5.45 5.62 18.95
CA ALA A 134 5.95 6.05 17.65
C ALA A 134 7.48 5.87 17.58
N VAL A 135 8.00 5.58 16.40
CA VAL A 135 9.43 5.59 16.09
C VAL A 135 9.70 6.77 15.18
N SER A 136 10.63 7.64 15.56
CA SER A 136 10.89 8.92 14.83
C SER A 136 9.60 9.69 14.53
N GLY A 137 8.66 9.70 15.49
CA GLY A 137 7.38 10.38 15.38
C GLY A 137 6.33 9.72 14.52
N VAL A 138 6.58 8.54 13.98
CA VAL A 138 5.65 7.81 13.09
C VAL A 138 5.09 6.58 13.79
N TRP A 139 3.77 6.42 13.79
CA TRP A 139 3.09 5.25 14.34
C TRP A 139 3.30 4.02 13.44
N ALA A 140 3.26 2.84 14.04
CA ALA A 140 3.14 1.59 13.30
C ALA A 140 1.85 1.55 12.49
N LEU A 141 1.81 0.75 11.43
CA LEU A 141 0.56 0.40 10.74
C LEU A 141 0.03 -0.96 11.23
N THR A 142 -1.28 -1.10 11.16
CA THR A 142 -1.95 -2.39 11.32
C THR A 142 -2.74 -2.70 10.06
N ALA A 143 -2.71 -3.97 9.65
CA ALA A 143 -3.58 -4.51 8.63
C ALA A 143 -4.56 -5.49 9.27
N LYS A 144 -5.84 -5.36 8.97
CA LYS A 144 -6.88 -6.36 9.24
C LYS A 144 -7.19 -7.07 7.93
N LEU A 145 -6.69 -8.30 7.80
CA LEU A 145 -6.80 -9.09 6.60
C LEU A 145 -8.03 -9.99 6.64
N SER A 146 -8.82 -9.97 5.58
CA SER A 146 -9.99 -10.83 5.36
C SER A 146 -9.95 -11.43 3.97
N GLY A 147 -10.65 -12.56 3.78
CA GLY A 147 -10.76 -13.25 2.51
C GLY A 147 -10.24 -14.68 2.53
N VAL A 148 -9.95 -15.21 1.36
CA VAL A 148 -9.51 -16.59 1.19
C VAL A 148 -8.22 -16.66 0.39
N SER A 149 -7.38 -17.66 0.68
CA SER A 149 -6.24 -18.04 -0.15
C SER A 149 -6.05 -19.54 -0.09
N GLY A 150 -6.42 -20.21 -1.16
CA GLY A 150 -6.53 -21.66 -1.19
C GLY A 150 -7.47 -22.18 -0.09
N LYS A 151 -6.92 -23.03 0.78
CA LYS A 151 -7.68 -23.61 1.92
C LYS A 151 -7.75 -22.72 3.15
N LYS A 152 -7.06 -21.59 3.15
CA LYS A 152 -7.03 -20.67 4.31
C LYS A 152 -8.11 -19.61 4.18
N ASN A 153 -8.83 -19.39 5.27
CA ASN A 153 -9.81 -18.31 5.40
C ASN A 153 -9.35 -17.35 6.49
N TYR A 154 -9.34 -16.07 6.14
CA TYR A 154 -8.92 -14.97 7.01
C TYR A 154 -10.14 -14.15 7.41
N LYS A 155 -10.29 -13.87 8.72
CA LYS A 155 -11.40 -13.06 9.26
C LYS A 155 -10.81 -12.00 10.17
N ASP A 156 -10.61 -10.80 9.62
CA ASP A 156 -10.02 -9.66 10.31
C ASP A 156 -8.70 -9.98 11.03
N GLN A 157 -7.91 -10.89 10.46
CA GLN A 157 -6.63 -11.28 11.06
C GLN A 157 -5.69 -10.07 11.10
N LYS A 158 -5.23 -9.71 12.31
CA LYS A 158 -4.42 -8.52 12.55
C LYS A 158 -2.94 -8.82 12.31
N TYR A 159 -2.30 -7.95 11.53
CA TYR A 159 -0.86 -7.88 11.30
C TYR A 159 -0.35 -6.50 11.66
N ILE A 160 0.88 -6.41 12.15
CA ILE A 160 1.50 -5.17 12.58
C ILE A 160 2.72 -4.92 11.72
N PHE A 161 2.81 -3.72 11.17
CA PHE A 161 3.92 -3.23 10.36
C PHE A 161 4.66 -2.16 11.17
N PRO A 162 5.70 -2.51 11.94
CA PRO A 162 6.47 -1.52 12.67
C PRO A 162 7.18 -0.58 11.71
N TYR A 163 7.25 0.69 12.10
CA TYR A 163 8.09 1.66 11.41
C TYR A 163 9.53 1.53 11.93
N ASN A 164 10.51 1.43 11.03
CA ASN A 164 11.92 1.20 11.37
C ASN A 164 12.79 2.47 11.29
N GLY A 165 12.16 3.66 11.17
CA GLY A 165 12.83 4.95 10.96
C GLY A 165 13.06 5.30 9.48
N LYS A 166 12.70 4.39 8.57
CA LYS A 166 12.77 4.60 7.10
C LYS A 166 11.46 4.25 6.39
N THR A 167 10.90 3.10 6.71
CA THR A 167 9.66 2.59 6.12
C THR A 167 8.93 1.66 7.10
N HIS A 168 7.69 1.34 6.83
CA HIS A 168 6.96 0.29 7.54
C HIS A 168 7.38 -1.08 7.00
N VAL A 169 7.63 -2.03 7.90
CA VAL A 169 8.14 -3.35 7.54
C VAL A 169 7.04 -4.40 7.69
N ALA A 170 6.78 -5.13 6.63
CA ALA A 170 5.83 -6.24 6.68
C ALA A 170 6.33 -7.37 7.59
N PRO A 171 5.47 -7.94 8.44
CA PRO A 171 5.83 -9.12 9.20
C PRO A 171 6.00 -10.34 8.26
N LYS A 172 6.95 -11.22 8.58
CA LYS A 172 7.30 -12.38 7.73
C LYS A 172 6.13 -13.31 7.39
N ASN A 173 5.11 -13.33 8.24
CA ASN A 173 3.92 -14.17 8.07
C ASN A 173 2.73 -13.43 7.43
N TYR A 174 2.96 -12.24 6.88
CA TYR A 174 1.90 -11.49 6.18
C TYR A 174 1.62 -12.16 4.84
N PRO A 175 0.38 -12.62 4.57
CA PRO A 175 0.08 -13.46 3.40
C PRO A 175 0.22 -12.76 2.05
N LEU A 176 0.05 -11.44 2.01
CA LEU A 176 0.21 -10.64 0.80
C LEU A 176 1.68 -10.30 0.49
N GLY A 177 2.61 -10.80 1.30
CA GLY A 177 4.02 -10.52 1.16
C GLY A 177 4.43 -9.15 1.72
N GLY A 178 5.73 -8.90 1.68
CA GLY A 178 6.36 -7.64 2.06
C GLY A 178 7.51 -7.35 1.13
N GLN A 179 7.92 -6.10 1.12
CA GLN A 179 9.18 -5.69 0.47
C GLN A 179 10.37 -6.30 1.17
#